data_9f0392960d18e09cd3c10b822217f2cb
#
_entry.id   9f0392960d18e09cd3c10b822217f2cb
#
_cell.length_a   1.000
_cell.length_b   1.000
_cell.length_c   1.000
_cell.angle_alpha   90.00
_cell.angle_beta   90.00
_cell.angle_gamma   90.00
#
_symmetry.space_group_name_H-M   'P 1'
#
loop_
_entity.id
_entity.type
_entity.pdbx_description
1 polymer ?
#
loop_
_entity_poly.entity_id
_entity_poly.type
_entity_poly.pdbx_seq_one_letter_code
_entity_poly.pdbx_strand_id
1 'polypeptide(L)'
;MPARGRTPRPMKVVIAGGGNGGLWAAHRLAGSAEVTVVEAGIDPGDPVPRRFLHEHGFPDCDWDYTDTDSGRHLVRGRVLGGGSTVNAAAGSRGQAGGFADWGEGWQWDDLLPALREIESDEQYGDREYHGDRGPIRITRLSPGPLERAFGEAAAAEGHADCPDHNAPGAFGVGPWPTNRVDGGRWGCLAAVAPLVRPRVNLRAQTLVRRILFDGDSATGVEIEGPGGVERLPADLVLCAGGAYGTPELLWRSGVDAPQIGVGLQDHPWVMLDVEADPDAIAQRPVSGSLLRGWLDDPADEYQVFPFSAWLYDRTASRGTWSVSVALMQPESRGRVTRGPGDRARISLGHLAERRDVDRMLTAIERTDAVLARMEAEGTIKIPPGSWWRGVDLERELRRRVETYNHPVGSCGIGRTVDRRLNVRGTRGLKIVDASVMPSIPNGGPNLVSMAIGLIGGSLALADAGLARTP
;
A
#
# COMPACT_ATOMS: atom_id res chain seq x y z
N MET A 1 37.50 43.79 9.39
CA MET A 1 36.73 42.76 10.09
C MET A 1 36.08 41.90 9.02
N PRO A 2 36.32 40.58 8.97
CA PRO A 2 35.60 39.73 8.01
C PRO A 2 34.11 39.71 8.39
N ALA A 3 33.25 39.87 7.39
CA ALA A 3 31.83 39.76 7.54
C ALA A 3 31.46 38.41 8.16
N ARG A 4 30.81 38.41 9.31
CA ARG A 4 30.25 37.18 9.90
C ARG A 4 29.26 36.62 8.88
N GLY A 5 29.66 35.51 8.22
CA GLY A 5 28.81 34.76 7.33
C GLY A 5 27.51 34.41 8.07
N ARG A 6 26.38 34.86 7.57
CA ARG A 6 25.07 34.36 8.02
C ARG A 6 25.07 32.87 7.82
N THR A 7 24.96 32.11 8.90
CA THR A 7 24.61 30.69 8.80
C THR A 7 23.37 30.59 7.91
N PRO A 8 23.39 29.82 6.81
CA PRO A 8 22.22 29.67 5.96
C PRO A 8 21.05 29.16 6.83
N ARG A 9 19.90 29.77 6.71
CA ARG A 9 18.69 29.30 7.41
C ARG A 9 18.39 27.86 6.98
N PRO A 10 17.94 26.99 7.88
CA PRO A 10 17.54 25.63 7.50
C PRO A 10 16.42 25.67 6.46
N MET A 11 16.47 24.77 5.49
CA MET A 11 15.40 24.56 4.51
C MET A 11 14.09 24.16 5.23
N LYS A 12 13.00 24.86 4.94
CA LYS A 12 11.67 24.56 5.47
C LYS A 12 10.92 23.61 4.53
N VAL A 13 10.56 22.45 5.04
CA VAL A 13 9.79 21.44 4.30
C VAL A 13 8.45 21.20 4.97
N VAL A 14 7.37 21.29 4.19
CA VAL A 14 6.04 20.88 4.63
C VAL A 14 5.65 19.60 3.89
N ILE A 15 5.25 18.59 4.65
CA ILE A 15 4.78 17.29 4.15
C ILE A 15 3.27 17.19 4.36
N ALA A 16 2.52 17.12 3.26
CA ALA A 16 1.07 17.04 3.25
C ALA A 16 0.60 15.58 3.28
N GLY A 17 0.38 15.04 4.47
CA GLY A 17 -0.01 13.67 4.77
C GLY A 17 1.02 12.92 5.60
N GLY A 18 0.57 12.36 6.73
CA GLY A 18 1.38 11.54 7.67
C GLY A 18 1.27 10.04 7.42
N GLY A 19 1.02 9.60 6.18
CA GLY A 19 1.01 8.20 5.77
C GLY A 19 2.40 7.61 5.56
N ASN A 20 2.48 6.44 4.89
CA ASN A 20 3.73 5.73 4.64
C ASN A 20 4.81 6.63 4.03
N GLY A 21 4.53 7.21 2.87
CA GLY A 21 5.51 8.05 2.17
C GLY A 21 5.88 9.29 2.98
N GLY A 22 4.89 9.96 3.59
CA GLY A 22 5.12 11.18 4.37
C GLY A 22 6.00 10.96 5.60
N LEU A 23 5.74 9.92 6.40
CA LEU A 23 6.54 9.61 7.59
C LEU A 23 7.97 9.17 7.23
N TRP A 24 8.16 8.41 6.14
CA TRP A 24 9.50 8.02 5.71
C TRP A 24 10.29 9.18 5.09
N ALA A 25 9.62 10.07 4.35
CA ALA A 25 10.25 11.31 3.90
C ALA A 25 10.63 12.21 5.10
N ALA A 26 9.75 12.33 6.10
CA ALA A 26 10.03 13.06 7.33
C ALA A 26 11.21 12.46 8.10
N HIS A 27 11.26 11.13 8.22
CA HIS A 27 12.38 10.42 8.85
C HIS A 27 13.72 10.74 8.18
N ARG A 28 13.77 10.72 6.85
CA ARG A 28 14.96 11.04 6.07
C ARG A 28 15.41 12.50 6.19
N LEU A 29 14.47 13.43 6.21
CA LEU A 29 14.71 14.86 6.24
C LEU A 29 15.05 15.39 7.63
N ALA A 30 14.61 14.70 8.68
CA ALA A 30 14.74 15.12 10.06
C ALA A 30 16.21 15.28 10.49
N GLY A 31 16.55 16.49 10.99
CA GLY A 31 17.91 16.87 11.38
C GLY A 31 18.74 17.54 10.28
N SER A 32 18.27 17.51 9.01
CA SER A 32 18.88 18.25 7.89
C SER A 32 18.02 19.43 7.42
N ALA A 33 16.72 19.41 7.75
CA ALA A 33 15.74 20.44 7.41
C ALA A 33 14.78 20.70 8.59
N GLU A 34 14.11 21.85 8.56
CA GLU A 34 12.98 22.17 9.44
C GLU A 34 11.72 21.55 8.83
N VAL A 35 11.29 20.40 9.37
CA VAL A 35 10.19 19.61 8.79
C VAL A 35 8.90 19.79 9.58
N THR A 36 7.82 20.10 8.88
CA THR A 36 6.45 20.04 9.40
C THR A 36 5.67 18.96 8.66
N VAL A 37 5.14 17.99 9.39
CA VAL A 37 4.19 16.98 8.86
C VAL A 37 2.78 17.40 9.22
N VAL A 38 1.90 17.50 8.23
CA VAL A 38 0.49 17.87 8.41
C VAL A 38 -0.37 16.65 8.10
N GLU A 39 -1.10 16.14 9.11
CA GLU A 39 -1.96 14.96 9.00
C GLU A 39 -3.42 15.35 9.31
N ALA A 40 -4.32 15.01 8.40
CA ALA A 40 -5.75 15.33 8.53
C ALA A 40 -6.44 14.51 9.64
N GLY A 41 -5.97 13.32 9.90
CA GLY A 41 -6.48 12.43 10.95
C GLY A 41 -5.82 12.68 12.29
N ILE A 42 -6.22 11.86 13.25
CA ILE A 42 -5.65 11.89 14.61
C ILE A 42 -4.23 11.34 14.63
N ASP A 43 -3.42 11.78 15.58
CA ASP A 43 -2.27 11.04 16.08
C ASP A 43 -2.72 10.25 17.31
N PRO A 44 -2.74 8.91 17.25
CA PRO A 44 -3.15 8.09 18.38
C PRO A 44 -2.21 8.18 19.59
N GLY A 45 -1.03 8.76 19.43
CA GLY A 45 -0.05 8.93 20.51
C GLY A 45 0.97 7.78 20.62
N ASP A 46 1.75 7.85 21.70
CA ASP A 46 2.75 6.87 22.07
C ASP A 46 2.66 6.64 23.61
N PRO A 47 2.42 5.40 24.08
CA PRO A 47 2.32 4.16 23.31
C PRO A 47 1.08 4.11 22.40
N VAL A 48 1.21 3.38 21.29
CA VAL A 48 0.10 3.20 20.35
C VAL A 48 -1.04 2.43 21.00
N PRO A 49 -2.28 2.94 21.00
CA PRO A 49 -3.43 2.24 21.59
C PRO A 49 -3.65 0.87 20.95
N ARG A 50 -4.00 -0.12 21.80
CA ARG A 50 -4.16 -1.52 21.42
C ARG A 50 -5.07 -1.73 20.19
N ARG A 51 -6.13 -0.92 20.03
CA ARG A 51 -7.04 -1.01 18.90
C ARG A 51 -6.31 -0.89 17.56
N PHE A 52 -5.38 0.05 17.40
CA PHE A 52 -4.62 0.25 16.16
C PHE A 52 -3.61 -0.86 15.87
N LEU A 53 -3.26 -1.64 16.87
CA LEU A 53 -2.36 -2.78 16.70
C LEU A 53 -3.12 -4.07 16.33
N HIS A 54 -4.29 -4.30 16.91
CA HIS A 54 -4.93 -5.61 16.87
C HIS A 54 -6.32 -5.64 16.23
N GLU A 55 -6.97 -4.50 16.04
CA GLU A 55 -8.33 -4.46 15.48
C GLU A 55 -8.34 -4.14 13.99
N HIS A 56 -9.49 -4.36 13.36
CA HIS A 56 -9.77 -4.05 11.96
C HIS A 56 -11.07 -3.26 11.88
N GLY A 57 -11.16 -2.41 10.82
CA GLY A 57 -12.30 -1.52 10.64
C GLY A 57 -12.23 -0.32 11.58
N PHE A 58 -11.92 0.84 11.02
CA PHE A 58 -11.78 2.11 11.75
C PHE A 58 -12.65 3.17 11.06
N PRO A 59 -14.00 3.08 11.17
CA PRO A 59 -14.88 4.04 10.48
C PRO A 59 -14.66 5.48 10.96
N ASP A 60 -14.21 5.67 12.19
CA ASP A 60 -13.83 6.97 12.77
C ASP A 60 -12.49 7.54 12.22
N CYS A 61 -11.72 6.71 11.52
CA CYS A 61 -10.42 7.03 10.94
C CYS A 61 -10.38 6.75 9.43
N ASP A 62 -11.47 6.95 8.71
CA ASP A 62 -11.58 6.71 7.27
C ASP A 62 -11.82 8.01 6.50
N TRP A 63 -11.37 8.06 5.23
CA TRP A 63 -11.64 9.15 4.31
C TRP A 63 -13.01 9.02 3.63
N ASP A 64 -13.66 7.87 3.76
CA ASP A 64 -14.99 7.58 3.22
C ASP A 64 -15.08 7.78 1.70
N TYR A 65 -14.09 7.21 0.98
CA TYR A 65 -14.12 7.16 -0.47
C TYR A 65 -15.04 6.04 -0.98
N THR A 66 -15.58 6.24 -2.17
CA THR A 66 -16.46 5.26 -2.83
C THR A 66 -16.03 5.10 -4.28
N ASP A 67 -16.00 3.85 -4.75
CA ASP A 67 -15.85 3.54 -6.17
C ASP A 67 -17.11 3.91 -6.92
N THR A 68 -17.00 4.74 -7.97
CA THR A 68 -18.15 5.23 -8.75
C THR A 68 -18.78 4.17 -9.63
N ASP A 69 -18.05 3.11 -9.95
CA ASP A 69 -18.50 2.06 -10.85
C ASP A 69 -19.36 1.02 -10.10
N SER A 70 -18.93 0.63 -8.91
CA SER A 70 -19.57 -0.41 -8.11
C SER A 70 -20.38 0.11 -6.92
N GLY A 71 -20.17 1.38 -6.52
CA GLY A 71 -20.72 1.93 -5.28
C GLY A 71 -20.07 1.40 -4.01
N ARG A 72 -18.99 0.62 -4.11
CA ARG A 72 -18.30 0.02 -2.95
C ARG A 72 -17.49 1.04 -2.21
N HIS A 73 -17.46 0.91 -0.90
CA HIS A 73 -16.60 1.70 -0.02
C HIS A 73 -15.12 1.35 -0.21
N LEU A 74 -14.26 2.37 -0.25
CA LEU A 74 -12.82 2.26 -0.45
C LEU A 74 -12.09 2.68 0.82
N VAL A 75 -11.71 1.74 1.66
CA VAL A 75 -11.06 2.00 2.95
C VAL A 75 -9.74 2.75 2.76
N ARG A 76 -9.63 3.96 3.36
CA ARG A 76 -8.39 4.77 3.38
C ARG A 76 -8.19 5.39 4.75
N GLY A 77 -7.10 5.02 5.42
CA GLY A 77 -6.82 5.54 6.75
C GLY A 77 -6.65 7.06 6.78
N ARG A 78 -7.48 7.74 7.59
CA ARG A 78 -7.39 9.15 7.98
C ARG A 78 -6.85 9.20 9.41
N VAL A 79 -5.60 8.86 9.56
CA VAL A 79 -4.90 8.70 10.82
C VAL A 79 -3.40 8.70 10.57
N LEU A 80 -2.59 9.11 11.53
CA LEU A 80 -1.13 9.03 11.42
C LEU A 80 -0.68 7.59 11.09
N GLY A 81 0.24 7.44 10.15
CA GLY A 81 0.63 6.15 9.56
C GLY A 81 -0.24 5.74 8.36
N GLY A 82 -1.37 6.43 8.11
CA GLY A 82 -2.22 6.23 6.93
C GLY A 82 -2.63 4.78 6.73
N GLY A 83 -2.48 4.27 5.50
CA GLY A 83 -2.84 2.88 5.15
C GLY A 83 -2.17 1.82 6.00
N SER A 84 -0.91 2.02 6.48
CA SER A 84 -0.23 1.05 7.32
C SER A 84 -0.79 0.95 8.75
N THR A 85 -1.64 1.88 9.16
CA THR A 85 -2.34 1.85 10.45
C THR A 85 -3.63 1.03 10.39
N VAL A 86 -4.23 0.89 9.19
CA VAL A 86 -5.54 0.23 9.02
C VAL A 86 -5.46 -1.08 8.21
N ASN A 87 -4.33 -1.41 7.58
CA ASN A 87 -4.15 -2.60 6.74
C ASN A 87 -4.06 -3.91 7.53
N ALA A 88 -4.00 -5.04 6.82
CA ALA A 88 -3.80 -6.36 7.40
C ALA A 88 -2.34 -6.66 7.79
N ALA A 89 -1.41 -5.75 7.53
CA ALA A 89 0.02 -5.88 7.82
C ALA A 89 0.71 -7.03 7.06
N ALA A 90 0.37 -7.24 5.79
CA ALA A 90 1.14 -8.06 4.87
C ALA A 90 2.47 -7.35 4.52
N GLY A 91 3.57 -8.11 4.56
CA GLY A 91 4.94 -7.63 4.37
C GLY A 91 5.58 -8.04 3.04
N SER A 92 4.78 -8.39 2.02
CA SER A 92 5.27 -8.75 0.69
C SER A 92 5.76 -7.51 -0.07
N ARG A 93 6.91 -7.62 -0.77
CA ARG A 93 7.54 -6.50 -1.50
C ARG A 93 7.30 -6.53 -3.01
N GLY A 94 6.84 -7.64 -3.55
CA GLY A 94 6.84 -7.92 -4.99
C GLY A 94 8.17 -8.50 -5.48
N GLN A 95 8.25 -8.75 -6.76
CA GLN A 95 9.39 -9.34 -7.47
C GLN A 95 9.92 -8.38 -8.53
N ALA A 96 11.16 -8.55 -8.96
CA ALA A 96 11.83 -7.68 -9.93
C ALA A 96 11.00 -7.43 -11.21
N GLY A 97 10.30 -8.45 -11.72
CA GLY A 97 9.41 -8.31 -12.87
C GLY A 97 8.29 -7.27 -12.70
N GLY A 98 7.80 -7.08 -11.48
CA GLY A 98 6.76 -6.07 -11.17
C GLY A 98 7.23 -4.62 -11.22
N PHE A 99 8.53 -4.38 -11.44
CA PHE A 99 9.15 -3.05 -11.52
C PHE A 99 9.83 -2.79 -12.86
N ALA A 100 9.73 -3.72 -13.80
CA ALA A 100 10.50 -3.66 -15.05
C ALA A 100 10.15 -2.42 -15.93
N ASP A 101 8.91 -1.97 -15.89
CA ASP A 101 8.39 -0.81 -16.63
C ASP A 101 8.48 0.52 -15.86
N TRP A 102 9.03 0.54 -14.64
CA TRP A 102 9.13 1.77 -13.85
C TRP A 102 10.16 2.77 -14.35
N GLY A 103 11.09 2.30 -15.20
CA GLY A 103 12.12 3.10 -15.84
C GLY A 103 13.36 3.30 -14.96
N GLU A 104 14.38 3.91 -15.56
CA GLU A 104 15.69 4.13 -14.93
C GLU A 104 15.60 4.89 -13.60
N GLY A 105 16.29 4.40 -12.59
CA GLY A 105 16.29 4.95 -11.23
C GLY A 105 15.11 4.48 -10.36
N TRP A 106 14.24 3.59 -10.89
CA TRP A 106 13.06 3.10 -10.19
C TRP A 106 12.82 1.61 -10.39
N GLN A 107 13.76 0.89 -10.97
CA GLN A 107 13.69 -0.57 -11.12
C GLN A 107 14.00 -1.26 -9.78
N TRP A 108 13.88 -2.56 -9.76
CA TRP A 108 14.11 -3.35 -8.53
C TRP A 108 15.43 -3.05 -7.84
N ASP A 109 16.53 -3.02 -8.58
CA ASP A 109 17.88 -2.78 -8.04
C ASP A 109 18.04 -1.36 -7.46
N ASP A 110 17.28 -0.39 -7.99
CA ASP A 110 17.23 0.99 -7.47
C ASP A 110 16.42 1.08 -6.16
N LEU A 111 15.37 0.26 -6.03
CA LEU A 111 14.47 0.24 -4.87
C LEU A 111 15.00 -0.63 -3.73
N LEU A 112 15.70 -1.71 -4.05
CA LEU A 112 16.16 -2.71 -3.07
C LEU A 112 16.95 -2.11 -1.91
N PRO A 113 17.90 -1.16 -2.10
CA PRO A 113 18.59 -0.53 -1.00
C PRO A 113 17.67 0.16 0.01
N ALA A 114 16.63 0.86 -0.49
CA ALA A 114 15.65 1.52 0.37
C ALA A 114 14.74 0.49 1.07
N LEU A 115 14.33 -0.58 0.39
CA LEU A 115 13.54 -1.66 1.00
C LEU A 115 14.33 -2.36 2.12
N ARG A 116 15.62 -2.60 1.94
CA ARG A 116 16.52 -3.16 2.97
C ARG A 116 16.72 -2.20 4.15
N GLU A 117 16.82 -0.90 3.90
CA GLU A 117 16.94 0.11 4.97
C GLU A 117 15.66 0.19 5.83
N ILE A 118 14.48 -0.06 5.24
CA ILE A 118 13.20 -0.01 5.91
C ILE A 118 12.99 -1.20 6.83
N GLU A 119 13.40 -2.40 6.41
CA GLU A 119 13.02 -3.65 7.07
C GLU A 119 14.08 -4.20 8.01
N SER A 120 13.59 -5.01 8.96
CA SER A 120 14.38 -5.97 9.73
C SER A 120 13.66 -7.31 9.64
N ASP A 121 14.14 -8.21 8.78
CA ASP A 121 13.56 -9.53 8.60
C ASP A 121 14.09 -10.50 9.66
N GLU A 122 13.20 -11.10 10.47
CA GLU A 122 13.59 -11.93 11.62
C GLU A 122 14.12 -13.30 11.20
N GLN A 123 13.73 -13.81 10.04
CA GLN A 123 14.13 -15.14 9.55
C GLN A 123 15.25 -15.09 8.51
N TYR A 124 15.29 -14.03 7.68
CA TYR A 124 16.16 -13.96 6.51
C TYR A 124 16.98 -12.66 6.44
N GLY A 125 17.11 -11.91 7.56
CA GLY A 125 17.87 -10.66 7.60
C GLY A 125 19.35 -10.79 7.25
N ASP A 126 19.90 -12.01 7.27
CA ASP A 126 21.27 -12.34 6.84
C ASP A 126 21.43 -12.45 5.31
N ARG A 127 20.33 -12.45 4.55
CA ARG A 127 20.36 -12.54 3.09
C ARG A 127 20.61 -11.18 2.45
N GLU A 128 21.36 -11.16 1.35
CA GLU A 128 21.73 -9.93 0.65
C GLU A 128 20.56 -9.09 0.15
N TYR A 129 19.41 -9.72 -0.09
CA TYR A 129 18.18 -9.06 -0.53
C TYR A 129 17.25 -8.67 0.63
N HIS A 130 17.64 -8.92 1.88
CA HIS A 130 16.92 -8.51 3.08
C HIS A 130 17.67 -7.43 3.88
N GLY A 131 16.92 -6.71 4.74
CA GLY A 131 17.46 -5.84 5.76
C GLY A 131 17.38 -6.49 7.15
N ASP A 132 18.29 -6.09 8.05
CA ASP A 132 18.40 -6.60 9.41
C ASP A 132 18.31 -5.51 10.49
N ARG A 133 18.15 -4.24 10.11
CA ARG A 133 18.25 -3.08 11.02
C ARG A 133 17.14 -2.06 10.90
N GLY A 134 16.26 -2.20 9.90
CA GLY A 134 15.18 -1.27 9.68
C GLY A 134 14.10 -1.35 10.78
N PRO A 135 13.33 -0.28 11.00
CA PRO A 135 12.31 -0.25 12.04
C PRO A 135 11.08 -1.12 11.73
N ILE A 136 10.83 -1.48 10.46
CA ILE A 136 9.71 -2.34 10.07
C ILE A 136 10.15 -3.80 10.21
N ARG A 137 9.68 -4.45 11.25
CA ARG A 137 9.96 -5.87 11.49
C ARG A 137 9.12 -6.73 10.54
N ILE A 138 9.79 -7.65 9.85
CA ILE A 138 9.15 -8.65 8.98
C ILE A 138 9.30 -10.02 9.64
N THR A 139 8.19 -10.71 9.76
CA THR A 139 8.12 -12.04 10.38
C THR A 139 7.12 -12.92 9.60
N ARG A 140 7.18 -14.22 9.84
CA ARG A 140 6.27 -15.19 9.24
C ARG A 140 5.50 -15.89 10.35
N LEU A 141 4.17 -15.90 10.21
CA LEU A 141 3.30 -16.57 11.16
C LEU A 141 3.30 -18.07 10.89
N SER A 142 3.32 -18.88 11.94
CA SER A 142 3.15 -20.33 11.78
C SER A 142 1.77 -20.63 11.21
N PRO A 143 1.65 -21.43 10.13
CA PRO A 143 0.37 -21.80 9.55
C PRO A 143 -0.51 -22.54 10.56
N GLY A 144 -1.80 -22.22 10.61
CA GLY A 144 -2.82 -22.98 11.34
C GLY A 144 -3.15 -24.33 10.67
N PRO A 145 -4.01 -25.16 11.26
CA PRO A 145 -4.35 -26.47 10.70
C PRO A 145 -4.85 -26.43 9.26
N LEU A 146 -5.84 -25.57 8.96
CA LEU A 146 -6.38 -25.41 7.60
C LEU A 146 -5.39 -24.77 6.64
N GLU A 147 -4.56 -23.83 7.10
CA GLU A 147 -3.53 -23.21 6.27
C GLU A 147 -2.42 -24.22 5.89
N ARG A 148 -2.10 -25.18 6.78
CA ARG A 148 -1.19 -26.29 6.43
C ARG A 148 -1.83 -27.22 5.41
N ALA A 149 -3.09 -27.64 5.63
CA ALA A 149 -3.81 -28.47 4.68
C ALA A 149 -3.93 -27.80 3.29
N PHE A 150 -4.13 -26.47 3.26
CA PHE A 150 -4.10 -25.71 2.02
C PHE A 150 -2.72 -25.79 1.34
N GLY A 151 -1.63 -25.65 2.10
CA GLY A 151 -0.27 -25.77 1.58
C GLY A 151 0.00 -27.18 1.02
N GLU A 152 -0.41 -28.23 1.73
CA GLU A 152 -0.27 -29.61 1.30
C GLU A 152 -1.07 -29.91 0.03
N ALA A 153 -2.32 -29.42 -0.03
CA ALA A 153 -3.16 -29.54 -1.22
C ALA A 153 -2.57 -28.80 -2.42
N ALA A 154 -2.08 -27.56 -2.21
CA ALA A 154 -1.44 -26.78 -3.26
C ALA A 154 -0.16 -27.46 -3.78
N ALA A 155 0.66 -28.04 -2.89
CA ALA A 155 1.84 -28.82 -3.30
C ALA A 155 1.46 -30.06 -4.11
N ALA A 156 0.39 -30.74 -3.76
CA ALA A 156 -0.14 -31.89 -4.51
C ALA A 156 -0.70 -31.49 -5.88
N GLU A 157 -1.15 -30.25 -6.05
CA GLU A 157 -1.53 -29.66 -7.35
C GLU A 157 -0.32 -29.06 -8.12
N GLY A 158 0.91 -29.31 -7.67
CA GLY A 158 2.13 -28.98 -8.38
C GLY A 158 2.74 -27.63 -8.04
N HIS A 159 2.25 -26.91 -7.02
CA HIS A 159 2.89 -25.68 -6.54
C HIS A 159 4.13 -26.02 -5.71
N ALA A 160 5.25 -25.35 -6.00
CA ALA A 160 6.49 -25.53 -5.27
C ALA A 160 6.39 -25.01 -3.83
N ASP A 161 7.24 -25.53 -2.92
CA ASP A 161 7.43 -24.92 -1.61
C ASP A 161 8.16 -23.57 -1.75
N CYS A 162 7.66 -22.57 -1.05
CA CYS A 162 8.18 -21.20 -1.06
C CYS A 162 8.39 -20.70 0.36
N PRO A 163 9.53 -20.98 0.98
CA PRO A 163 9.79 -20.59 2.37
C PRO A 163 9.92 -19.07 2.56
N ASP A 164 10.27 -18.33 1.50
CA ASP A 164 10.40 -16.88 1.54
C ASP A 164 9.85 -16.23 0.27
N HIS A 165 8.65 -15.67 0.37
CA HIS A 165 7.99 -14.94 -0.72
C HIS A 165 8.64 -13.60 -1.08
N ASN A 166 9.59 -13.11 -0.27
CA ASN A 166 10.37 -11.91 -0.57
C ASN A 166 11.73 -12.22 -1.21
N ALA A 167 12.11 -13.50 -1.37
CA ALA A 167 13.30 -13.89 -2.10
C ALA A 167 13.16 -13.61 -3.61
N PRO A 168 14.24 -13.30 -4.32
CA PRO A 168 14.20 -13.13 -5.77
C PRO A 168 13.67 -14.38 -6.49
N GLY A 169 12.70 -14.20 -7.39
CA GLY A 169 12.09 -15.29 -8.13
C GLY A 169 11.21 -16.24 -7.31
N ALA A 170 10.78 -15.85 -6.12
CA ALA A 170 9.97 -16.67 -5.23
C ALA A 170 8.54 -16.85 -5.76
N PHE A 171 8.19 -18.10 -6.03
CA PHE A 171 6.85 -18.57 -6.39
C PHE A 171 6.54 -19.88 -5.68
N GLY A 172 5.28 -20.18 -5.48
CA GLY A 172 4.82 -21.36 -4.81
C GLY A 172 3.97 -21.06 -3.58
N VAL A 173 3.83 -22.05 -2.68
CA VAL A 173 3.05 -21.93 -1.45
C VAL A 173 3.97 -21.98 -0.23
N GLY A 174 3.73 -21.08 0.73
CA GLY A 174 4.54 -21.03 1.94
C GLY A 174 4.12 -19.94 2.91
N PRO A 175 4.93 -19.68 3.95
CA PRO A 175 4.60 -18.71 4.98
C PRO A 175 4.52 -17.29 4.43
N TRP A 176 3.41 -16.58 4.71
CA TRP A 176 3.26 -15.19 4.28
C TRP A 176 4.13 -14.25 5.11
N PRO A 177 5.02 -13.43 4.51
CA PRO A 177 5.73 -12.39 5.24
C PRO A 177 4.76 -11.31 5.73
N THR A 178 4.84 -10.95 7.00
CA THR A 178 3.98 -9.97 7.64
C THR A 178 4.81 -8.95 8.40
N ASN A 179 4.33 -7.72 8.52
CA ASN A 179 4.88 -6.75 9.46
C ASN A 179 4.03 -6.73 10.75
N ARG A 180 4.16 -7.80 11.53
CA ARG A 180 3.47 -7.98 12.81
C ARG A 180 4.47 -8.33 13.92
N VAL A 181 4.24 -7.78 15.12
CA VAL A 181 5.01 -8.05 16.33
C VAL A 181 4.03 -8.42 17.42
N ASP A 182 4.24 -9.55 18.08
CA ASP A 182 3.34 -10.08 19.11
C ASP A 182 1.86 -10.11 18.69
N GLY A 183 1.63 -10.48 17.41
CA GLY A 183 0.33 -10.50 16.79
C GLY A 183 -0.24 -9.12 16.44
N GLY A 184 0.41 -8.03 16.82
CA GLY A 184 0.03 -6.65 16.53
C GLY A 184 0.61 -6.13 15.23
N ARG A 185 -0.10 -5.19 14.57
CA ARG A 185 0.35 -4.48 13.36
C ARG A 185 1.56 -3.61 13.67
N TRP A 186 2.66 -3.78 12.92
CA TRP A 186 3.91 -3.04 13.11
C TRP A 186 4.21 -2.16 11.88
N GLY A 187 3.25 -1.27 11.57
CA GLY A 187 3.35 -0.29 10.47
C GLY A 187 3.98 1.03 10.89
N CYS A 188 3.85 2.06 10.06
CA CYS A 188 4.48 3.36 10.29
C CYS A 188 4.06 4.02 11.61
N LEU A 189 2.83 3.83 12.08
CA LEU A 189 2.39 4.38 13.36
C LEU A 189 3.21 3.81 14.54
N ALA A 190 3.44 2.49 14.55
CA ALA A 190 4.16 1.83 15.66
C ALA A 190 5.68 1.89 15.51
N ALA A 191 6.19 1.81 14.29
CA ALA A 191 7.62 1.66 14.02
C ALA A 191 8.33 2.97 13.69
N VAL A 192 7.69 3.88 12.96
CA VAL A 192 8.33 5.09 12.38
C VAL A 192 7.91 6.37 13.09
N ALA A 193 6.63 6.51 13.45
CA ALA A 193 6.17 7.72 14.12
C ALA A 193 6.93 8.04 15.42
N PRO A 194 7.31 7.08 16.29
CA PRO A 194 8.14 7.36 17.46
C PRO A 194 9.50 7.95 17.11
N LEU A 195 10.09 7.58 15.95
CA LEU A 195 11.38 8.10 15.49
C LEU A 195 11.25 9.53 14.92
N VAL A 196 10.08 9.87 14.40
CA VAL A 196 9.80 11.13 13.71
C VAL A 196 9.30 12.20 14.67
N ARG A 197 8.36 11.89 15.57
CA ARG A 197 7.71 12.84 16.50
C ARG A 197 8.68 13.78 17.23
N PRO A 198 9.81 13.31 17.82
CA PRO A 198 10.71 14.20 18.56
C PRO A 198 11.58 15.10 17.68
N ARG A 199 11.55 14.91 16.35
CA ARG A 199 12.49 15.53 15.41
C ARG A 199 11.82 16.45 14.38
N VAL A 200 10.49 16.50 14.36
CA VAL A 200 9.70 17.30 13.41
C VAL A 200 8.54 17.99 14.10
N ASN A 201 7.96 19.01 13.46
CA ASN A 201 6.70 19.59 13.88
C ASN A 201 5.53 18.77 13.32
N LEU A 202 4.87 17.98 14.15
CA LEU A 202 3.72 17.16 13.74
C LEU A 202 2.41 17.90 14.05
N ARG A 203 1.63 18.14 13.00
CA ARG A 203 0.31 18.81 13.06
C ARG A 203 -0.77 17.80 12.68
N ALA A 204 -1.24 17.02 13.65
CA ALA A 204 -2.38 16.11 13.48
C ALA A 204 -3.72 16.86 13.53
N GLN A 205 -4.81 16.21 13.13
CA GLN A 205 -6.16 16.78 13.01
C GLN A 205 -6.15 18.09 12.20
N THR A 206 -5.27 18.18 11.20
CA THR A 206 -5.02 19.36 10.40
C THR A 206 -4.99 18.99 8.93
N LEU A 207 -5.91 19.53 8.16
CA LEU A 207 -6.03 19.29 6.72
C LEU A 207 -5.19 20.30 5.95
N VAL A 208 -4.38 19.85 4.99
CA VAL A 208 -3.82 20.74 3.97
C VAL A 208 -4.92 21.04 2.96
N ARG A 209 -5.41 22.29 2.95
CA ARG A 209 -6.47 22.73 2.04
C ARG A 209 -5.95 22.91 0.62
N ARG A 210 -4.80 23.56 0.48
CA ARG A 210 -4.13 23.80 -0.81
C ARG A 210 -2.66 24.16 -0.62
N ILE A 211 -1.90 23.97 -1.68
CA ILE A 211 -0.53 24.48 -1.84
C ILE A 211 -0.62 25.91 -2.31
N LEU A 212 0.26 26.77 -1.79
CA LEU A 212 0.36 28.18 -2.16
C LEU A 212 1.48 28.35 -3.18
N PHE A 213 1.23 29.13 -4.22
CA PHE A 213 2.17 29.39 -5.30
C PHE A 213 2.46 30.88 -5.47
N ASP A 214 3.69 31.18 -5.89
CA ASP A 214 4.10 32.43 -6.53
C ASP A 214 4.58 32.06 -7.94
N GLY A 215 3.78 32.39 -8.95
CA GLY A 215 3.94 31.86 -10.30
C GLY A 215 3.85 30.32 -10.32
N ASP A 216 4.93 29.66 -10.74
CA ASP A 216 5.05 28.19 -10.75
C ASP A 216 5.75 27.61 -9.49
N SER A 217 6.16 28.47 -8.57
CA SER A 217 6.92 28.08 -7.39
C SER A 217 6.02 27.87 -6.18
N ALA A 218 6.03 26.68 -5.58
CA ALA A 218 5.37 26.43 -4.31
C ALA A 218 6.09 27.21 -3.20
N THR A 219 5.31 27.97 -2.41
CA THR A 219 5.83 28.85 -1.34
C THR A 219 5.35 28.43 0.05
N GLY A 220 4.50 27.40 0.13
CA GLY A 220 3.94 26.90 1.38
C GLY A 220 2.59 26.23 1.17
N VAL A 221 1.86 26.11 2.25
CA VAL A 221 0.51 25.50 2.24
C VAL A 221 -0.47 26.33 3.08
N GLU A 222 -1.75 26.26 2.73
CA GLU A 222 -2.85 26.67 3.58
C GLU A 222 -3.41 25.44 4.27
N ILE A 223 -3.47 25.47 5.59
CA ILE A 223 -3.95 24.37 6.43
C ILE A 223 -5.17 24.79 7.23
N GLU A 224 -5.98 23.81 7.63
CA GLU A 224 -7.13 23.98 8.50
C GLU A 224 -7.10 22.93 9.61
N GLY A 225 -7.04 23.39 10.84
CA GLY A 225 -7.00 22.56 12.03
C GLY A 225 -7.90 23.10 13.14
N PRO A 226 -7.79 22.57 14.36
CA PRO A 226 -8.59 23.05 15.51
C PRO A 226 -8.43 24.53 15.81
N GLY A 227 -7.30 25.15 15.42
CA GLY A 227 -7.02 26.58 15.56
C GLY A 227 -7.55 27.45 14.41
N GLY A 228 -8.26 26.87 13.45
CA GLY A 228 -8.74 27.56 12.25
C GLY A 228 -7.79 27.41 11.05
N VAL A 229 -7.91 28.37 10.12
CA VAL A 229 -7.12 28.39 8.88
C VAL A 229 -5.86 29.21 9.08
N GLU A 230 -4.71 28.67 8.70
CA GLU A 230 -3.41 29.34 8.73
C GLU A 230 -2.57 29.01 7.49
N ARG A 231 -1.53 29.80 7.25
CA ARG A 231 -0.57 29.57 6.16
C ARG A 231 0.79 29.21 6.73
N LEU A 232 1.34 28.09 6.27
CA LEU A 232 2.69 27.66 6.61
C LEU A 232 3.62 27.90 5.41
N PRO A 233 4.62 28.79 5.53
CA PRO A 233 5.61 28.98 4.48
C PRO A 233 6.53 27.76 4.40
N ALA A 234 6.93 27.39 3.18
CA ALA A 234 7.88 26.32 2.91
C ALA A 234 8.76 26.66 1.70
N ASP A 235 9.98 26.16 1.73
CA ASP A 235 10.90 26.16 0.59
C ASP A 235 10.64 24.95 -0.33
N LEU A 236 10.04 23.88 0.25
CA LEU A 236 9.64 22.66 -0.45
C LEU A 236 8.35 22.10 0.17
N VAL A 237 7.42 21.70 -0.69
CA VAL A 237 6.22 20.95 -0.30
C VAL A 237 6.30 19.52 -0.83
N LEU A 238 6.07 18.53 0.02
CA LEU A 238 5.96 17.14 -0.34
C LEU A 238 4.49 16.67 -0.21
N CYS A 239 3.86 16.28 -1.31
CA CYS A 239 2.55 15.64 -1.28
C CYS A 239 2.67 14.17 -0.90
N ALA A 240 1.91 13.76 0.10
CA ALA A 240 1.84 12.38 0.62
C ALA A 240 0.40 11.96 0.94
N GLY A 241 -0.58 12.46 0.17
CA GLY A 241 -2.02 12.20 0.35
C GLY A 241 -2.49 10.85 -0.19
N GLY A 242 -1.60 10.05 -0.82
CA GLY A 242 -1.92 8.76 -1.42
C GLY A 242 -2.64 8.88 -2.77
N ALA A 243 -2.96 7.73 -3.38
CA ALA A 243 -3.45 7.67 -4.77
C ALA A 243 -4.78 8.42 -5.01
N TYR A 244 -5.57 8.68 -3.98
CA TYR A 244 -6.82 9.43 -4.11
C TYR A 244 -6.67 10.88 -3.65
N GLY A 245 -6.03 11.12 -2.51
CA GLY A 245 -5.95 12.46 -1.92
C GLY A 245 -4.91 13.38 -2.57
N THR A 246 -3.84 12.83 -3.17
CA THR A 246 -2.84 13.64 -3.87
C THR A 246 -3.40 14.33 -5.10
N PRO A 247 -4.15 13.68 -6.02
CA PRO A 247 -4.88 14.37 -7.07
C PRO A 247 -5.81 15.48 -6.56
N GLU A 248 -6.59 15.21 -5.50
CA GLU A 248 -7.46 16.22 -4.88
C GLU A 248 -6.70 17.45 -4.42
N LEU A 249 -5.57 17.25 -3.74
CA LEU A 249 -4.74 18.35 -3.24
C LEU A 249 -4.19 19.19 -4.39
N LEU A 250 -3.72 18.54 -5.47
CA LEU A 250 -3.21 19.24 -6.66
C LEU A 250 -4.29 20.11 -7.30
N TRP A 251 -5.51 19.58 -7.52
CA TRP A 251 -6.62 20.33 -8.10
C TRP A 251 -7.05 21.50 -7.22
N ARG A 252 -7.21 21.29 -5.90
CA ARG A 252 -7.52 22.39 -4.96
C ARG A 252 -6.46 23.49 -4.93
N SER A 253 -5.25 23.16 -5.35
CA SER A 253 -4.11 24.09 -5.43
C SER A 253 -3.99 24.79 -6.77
N GLY A 254 -4.90 24.51 -7.73
CA GLY A 254 -4.86 25.07 -9.07
C GLY A 254 -3.85 24.42 -10.00
N VAL A 255 -3.26 23.28 -9.62
CA VAL A 255 -2.43 22.46 -10.51
C VAL A 255 -3.36 21.62 -11.36
N ASP A 256 -3.55 22.02 -12.61
CA ASP A 256 -4.47 21.38 -13.55
C ASP A 256 -3.69 20.85 -14.76
N ALA A 257 -3.14 19.65 -14.59
CA ALA A 257 -2.47 18.93 -15.69
C ALA A 257 -3.32 17.70 -16.08
N PRO A 258 -3.52 17.43 -17.38
CA PRO A 258 -4.42 16.37 -17.87
C PRO A 258 -4.01 14.97 -17.44
N GLN A 259 -2.79 14.79 -16.96
CA GLN A 259 -2.24 13.51 -16.49
C GLN A 259 -2.56 13.23 -15.00
N ILE A 260 -3.07 14.22 -14.25
CA ILE A 260 -3.45 14.02 -12.85
C ILE A 260 -4.68 13.13 -12.79
N GLY A 261 -4.61 12.07 -11.99
CA GLY A 261 -5.68 11.08 -11.82
C GLY A 261 -5.73 9.98 -12.89
N VAL A 262 -4.88 10.06 -13.93
CA VAL A 262 -4.84 9.07 -15.02
C VAL A 262 -3.94 7.90 -14.66
N GLY A 263 -4.39 6.67 -14.96
CA GLY A 263 -3.62 5.44 -14.80
C GLY A 263 -3.65 4.86 -13.39
N LEU A 264 -4.73 5.13 -12.65
CA LEU A 264 -5.01 4.46 -11.40
C LEU A 264 -5.03 2.94 -11.60
N GLN A 265 -4.37 2.21 -10.72
CA GLN A 265 -4.43 0.75 -10.64
C GLN A 265 -4.73 0.31 -9.22
N ASP A 266 -5.36 -0.86 -9.13
CA ASP A 266 -5.57 -1.60 -7.90
C ASP A 266 -5.61 -3.09 -8.25
N HIS A 267 -5.27 -3.98 -7.31
CA HIS A 267 -5.39 -5.41 -7.51
C HIS A 267 -6.86 -5.82 -7.42
N PRO A 268 -7.47 -6.37 -8.47
CA PRO A 268 -8.78 -6.99 -8.37
C PRO A 268 -8.67 -8.32 -7.64
N TRP A 269 -9.60 -8.61 -6.74
CA TRP A 269 -9.69 -9.89 -6.07
C TRP A 269 -11.12 -10.36 -5.92
N VAL A 270 -11.29 -11.65 -5.66
CA VAL A 270 -12.56 -12.30 -5.29
C VAL A 270 -12.34 -13.23 -4.12
N MET A 271 -13.43 -13.62 -3.47
CA MET A 271 -13.43 -14.56 -2.35
C MET A 271 -14.22 -15.81 -2.71
N LEU A 272 -13.65 -16.96 -2.41
CA LEU A 272 -14.25 -18.29 -2.51
C LEU A 272 -14.51 -18.78 -1.08
N ASP A 273 -15.77 -18.74 -0.65
CA ASP A 273 -16.14 -19.09 0.72
C ASP A 273 -16.45 -20.59 0.83
N VAL A 274 -15.77 -21.25 1.73
CA VAL A 274 -15.96 -22.67 2.05
C VAL A 274 -16.30 -22.84 3.52
N GLU A 275 -16.92 -23.98 3.87
CA GLU A 275 -17.22 -24.36 5.24
C GLU A 275 -16.08 -25.21 5.81
N ALA A 276 -15.68 -24.94 7.03
CA ALA A 276 -14.66 -25.68 7.77
C ALA A 276 -15.00 -25.74 9.26
N ASP A 277 -14.30 -26.61 9.99
CA ASP A 277 -14.37 -26.64 11.44
C ASP A 277 -13.91 -25.29 12.01
N PRO A 278 -14.76 -24.55 12.75
CA PRO A 278 -14.38 -23.28 13.36
C PRO A 278 -13.12 -23.32 14.22
N ASP A 279 -12.84 -24.47 14.84
CA ASP A 279 -11.67 -24.65 15.72
C ASP A 279 -10.38 -24.88 14.91
N ALA A 280 -10.49 -25.27 13.65
CA ALA A 280 -9.37 -25.41 12.73
C ALA A 280 -9.01 -24.07 12.02
N ILE A 281 -9.94 -23.10 11.97
CA ILE A 281 -9.72 -21.81 11.35
C ILE A 281 -8.86 -20.92 12.27
N ALA A 282 -7.71 -20.48 11.78
CA ALA A 282 -6.86 -19.54 12.50
C ALA A 282 -7.59 -18.18 12.69
N GLN A 283 -7.89 -17.82 13.93
CA GLN A 283 -8.60 -16.60 14.29
C GLN A 283 -7.64 -15.41 14.35
N ARG A 284 -7.06 -15.06 13.19
CA ARG A 284 -6.14 -13.94 13.05
C ARG A 284 -6.40 -13.17 11.74
N PRO A 285 -6.08 -11.87 11.68
CA PRO A 285 -6.48 -10.98 10.59
C PRO A 285 -5.62 -11.12 9.32
N VAL A 286 -4.62 -11.97 9.33
CA VAL A 286 -3.78 -12.25 8.15
C VAL A 286 -3.48 -13.75 8.13
N SER A 287 -3.42 -14.32 6.93
CA SER A 287 -3.05 -15.71 6.74
C SER A 287 -1.62 -16.00 7.17
N GLY A 288 -1.39 -17.23 7.67
CA GLY A 288 -0.04 -17.78 7.82
C GLY A 288 0.47 -18.41 6.53
N SER A 289 -0.34 -18.49 5.47
CA SER A 289 0.02 -19.10 4.20
C SER A 289 -0.34 -18.21 3.04
N LEU A 290 0.54 -18.13 2.06
CA LEU A 290 0.37 -17.46 0.78
C LEU A 290 0.77 -18.42 -0.34
N LEU A 291 -0.05 -18.50 -1.37
CA LEU A 291 0.33 -19.09 -2.65
C LEU A 291 0.54 -17.95 -3.66
N ARG A 292 1.69 -17.95 -4.31
CA ARG A 292 1.99 -17.14 -5.49
C ARG A 292 2.13 -18.07 -6.69
N GLY A 293 1.29 -17.88 -7.66
CA GLY A 293 1.31 -18.66 -8.90
C GLY A 293 1.39 -17.74 -10.12
N TRP A 294 1.82 -18.28 -11.23
CA TRP A 294 1.64 -17.67 -12.55
C TRP A 294 0.74 -18.56 -13.39
N LEU A 295 0.13 -17.96 -14.39
CA LEU A 295 -0.70 -18.69 -15.35
C LEU A 295 0.19 -19.31 -16.44
N ASP A 296 0.23 -18.69 -17.62
CA ASP A 296 1.07 -19.17 -18.74
C ASP A 296 2.41 -18.42 -18.82
N ASP A 297 2.46 -17.20 -18.29
CA ASP A 297 3.64 -16.33 -18.25
C ASP A 297 3.92 -15.92 -16.79
N PRO A 298 5.18 -15.86 -16.35
CA PRO A 298 5.54 -15.31 -15.04
C PRO A 298 5.03 -13.87 -14.79
N ALA A 299 4.76 -13.09 -15.83
CA ALA A 299 4.09 -11.80 -15.73
C ALA A 299 2.61 -11.91 -15.39
N ASP A 300 1.99 -13.07 -15.56
CA ASP A 300 0.58 -13.33 -15.26
C ASP A 300 0.41 -13.86 -13.83
N GLU A 301 0.96 -13.15 -12.86
CA GLU A 301 0.95 -13.56 -11.45
C GLU A 301 -0.43 -13.40 -10.82
N TYR A 302 -0.81 -14.43 -10.05
CA TYR A 302 -1.94 -14.37 -9.13
C TYR A 302 -1.51 -14.77 -7.72
N GLN A 303 -2.25 -14.32 -6.72
CA GLN A 303 -2.04 -14.68 -5.33
C GLN A 303 -3.31 -15.27 -4.73
N VAL A 304 -3.11 -16.30 -3.91
CA VAL A 304 -4.18 -16.95 -3.16
C VAL A 304 -3.77 -17.01 -1.68
N PHE A 305 -4.65 -16.57 -0.82
CA PHE A 305 -4.47 -16.71 0.61
C PHE A 305 -5.80 -16.93 1.34
N PRO A 306 -5.84 -17.89 2.25
CA PRO A 306 -7.01 -18.15 3.06
C PRO A 306 -7.07 -17.25 4.30
N PHE A 307 -8.28 -16.97 4.80
CA PHE A 307 -8.48 -16.25 6.07
C PHE A 307 -9.86 -16.53 6.67
N SER A 308 -10.05 -16.13 7.94
CA SER A 308 -11.36 -16.22 8.60
C SER A 308 -12.28 -15.10 8.12
N ALA A 309 -13.37 -15.42 7.40
CA ALA A 309 -14.37 -14.44 6.96
C ALA A 309 -14.94 -13.63 8.14
N TRP A 310 -15.21 -14.29 9.26
CA TRP A 310 -15.79 -13.67 10.45
C TRP A 310 -14.96 -12.50 11.04
N LEU A 311 -13.67 -12.44 10.77
CA LEU A 311 -12.83 -11.33 11.24
C LEU A 311 -13.08 -10.03 10.47
N TYR A 312 -13.51 -10.14 9.22
CA TYR A 312 -13.79 -8.99 8.35
C TYR A 312 -15.29 -8.68 8.28
N ASP A 313 -16.11 -9.72 8.33
CA ASP A 313 -17.57 -9.60 8.37
C ASP A 313 -18.13 -10.39 9.56
N ARG A 314 -18.56 -9.69 10.61
CA ARG A 314 -19.14 -10.28 11.83
C ARG A 314 -20.52 -10.94 11.60
N THR A 315 -21.10 -10.78 10.42
CA THR A 315 -22.32 -11.50 10.02
C THR A 315 -22.01 -12.86 9.42
N ALA A 316 -20.77 -13.10 8.97
CA ALA A 316 -20.34 -14.40 8.49
C ALA A 316 -20.32 -15.45 9.61
N SER A 317 -20.55 -16.73 9.25
CA SER A 317 -20.38 -17.84 10.18
C SER A 317 -18.92 -17.96 10.64
N ARG A 318 -18.68 -18.36 11.88
CA ARG A 318 -17.34 -18.70 12.36
C ARG A 318 -16.70 -19.87 11.62
N GLY A 319 -17.52 -20.75 11.03
CA GLY A 319 -17.07 -21.85 10.16
C GLY A 319 -16.89 -21.46 8.70
N THR A 320 -17.05 -20.18 8.34
CA THR A 320 -16.74 -19.71 6.98
C THR A 320 -15.26 -19.36 6.87
N TRP A 321 -14.59 -20.08 5.97
CA TRP A 321 -13.20 -19.83 5.61
C TRP A 321 -13.14 -19.30 4.19
N SER A 322 -12.71 -18.03 4.04
CA SER A 322 -12.60 -17.37 2.76
C SER A 322 -11.23 -17.62 2.15
N VAL A 323 -11.20 -18.01 0.90
CA VAL A 323 -9.97 -18.13 0.11
C VAL A 323 -10.00 -17.03 -0.95
N SER A 324 -9.10 -16.08 -0.81
CA SER A 324 -8.98 -14.97 -1.77
C SER A 324 -8.23 -15.41 -3.01
N VAL A 325 -8.62 -14.88 -4.16
CA VAL A 325 -7.90 -14.99 -5.42
C VAL A 325 -7.71 -13.58 -5.96
N ALA A 326 -6.47 -13.14 -6.12
CA ALA A 326 -6.11 -11.80 -6.56
C ALA A 326 -5.21 -11.84 -7.79
N LEU A 327 -5.51 -11.00 -8.79
CA LEU A 327 -4.63 -10.79 -9.94
C LEU A 327 -3.63 -9.68 -9.62
N MET A 328 -2.32 -9.98 -9.73
CA MET A 328 -1.28 -9.11 -9.21
C MET A 328 -0.67 -8.13 -10.21
N GLN A 329 -0.88 -8.33 -11.50
CA GLN A 329 -0.43 -7.40 -12.56
C GLN A 329 -1.57 -7.14 -13.55
N PRO A 330 -2.65 -6.43 -13.12
CA PRO A 330 -3.77 -6.13 -14.00
C PRO A 330 -3.36 -5.15 -15.10
N GLU A 331 -3.85 -5.38 -16.32
CA GLU A 331 -3.75 -4.43 -17.43
C GLU A 331 -4.81 -3.34 -17.35
N SER A 332 -5.95 -3.64 -16.75
CA SER A 332 -7.05 -2.71 -16.51
C SER A 332 -6.58 -1.47 -15.74
N ARG A 333 -7.06 -0.32 -16.18
CA ARG A 333 -6.74 0.98 -15.59
C ARG A 333 -8.01 1.71 -15.20
N GLY A 334 -7.98 2.21 -13.98
CA GLY A 334 -8.97 3.14 -13.48
C GLY A 334 -8.52 4.60 -13.64
N ARG A 335 -9.25 5.47 -12.98
CA ARG A 335 -8.94 6.90 -12.93
C ARG A 335 -9.49 7.55 -11.67
N VAL A 336 -8.83 8.61 -11.27
CA VAL A 336 -9.38 9.60 -10.34
C VAL A 336 -9.76 10.81 -11.17
N THR A 337 -10.97 11.33 -11.02
CA THR A 337 -11.43 12.52 -11.73
C THR A 337 -11.88 13.59 -10.74
N ARG A 338 -11.78 14.85 -11.16
CA ARG A 338 -12.18 15.99 -10.35
C ARG A 338 -13.71 16.06 -10.25
N GLY A 339 -14.22 15.91 -9.05
CA GLY A 339 -15.64 16.03 -8.73
C GLY A 339 -16.02 17.39 -8.15
N PRO A 340 -17.27 17.56 -7.72
CA PRO A 340 -17.74 18.79 -7.06
C PRO A 340 -16.90 19.14 -5.83
N GLY A 341 -16.51 20.41 -5.71
CA GLY A 341 -15.66 20.88 -4.61
C GLY A 341 -14.25 20.31 -4.62
N ASP A 342 -13.76 19.90 -5.79
CA ASP A 342 -12.45 19.28 -6.03
C ASP A 342 -12.25 17.92 -5.35
N ARG A 343 -13.32 17.28 -4.88
CA ARG A 343 -13.23 15.92 -4.34
C ARG A 343 -12.96 14.89 -5.45
N ALA A 344 -12.20 13.86 -5.11
CA ALA A 344 -11.95 12.75 -6.01
C ALA A 344 -13.24 11.96 -6.30
N ARG A 345 -13.49 11.71 -7.58
CA ARG A 345 -14.38 10.65 -8.07
C ARG A 345 -13.51 9.52 -8.58
N ILE A 346 -13.66 8.35 -8.00
CA ILE A 346 -12.77 7.23 -8.21
C ILE A 346 -13.51 6.17 -9.00
N SER A 347 -12.92 5.76 -10.13
CA SER A 347 -13.33 4.60 -10.91
C SER A 347 -12.14 3.64 -10.92
N LEU A 348 -12.30 2.47 -10.30
CA LEU A 348 -11.21 1.49 -10.21
C LEU A 348 -10.95 0.80 -11.55
N GLY A 349 -11.97 0.68 -12.40
CA GLY A 349 -11.86 0.06 -13.72
C GLY A 349 -11.48 -1.42 -13.68
N HIS A 350 -11.78 -2.13 -12.60
CA HIS A 350 -11.46 -3.55 -12.46
C HIS A 350 -12.07 -4.37 -13.60
N LEU A 351 -11.27 -5.29 -14.16
CA LEU A 351 -11.67 -6.20 -15.23
C LEU A 351 -12.20 -5.50 -16.49
N ALA A 352 -11.75 -4.26 -16.76
CA ALA A 352 -12.08 -3.55 -17.99
C ALA A 352 -11.45 -4.21 -19.21
N GLU A 353 -10.22 -4.73 -19.06
CA GLU A 353 -9.53 -5.45 -20.11
C GLU A 353 -9.94 -6.93 -20.14
N ARG A 354 -10.19 -7.46 -21.32
CA ARG A 354 -10.61 -8.87 -21.52
C ARG A 354 -9.59 -9.84 -20.96
N ARG A 355 -8.30 -9.56 -21.14
CA ARG A 355 -7.22 -10.42 -20.65
C ARG A 355 -7.25 -10.58 -19.14
N ASP A 356 -7.57 -9.53 -18.38
CA ASP A 356 -7.67 -9.63 -16.91
C ASP A 356 -8.84 -10.50 -16.48
N VAL A 357 -9.95 -10.50 -17.23
CA VAL A 357 -11.07 -11.41 -17.00
C VAL A 357 -10.65 -12.85 -17.21
N ASP A 358 -10.02 -13.16 -18.34
CA ASP A 358 -9.59 -14.52 -18.69
C ASP A 358 -8.57 -15.04 -17.67
N ARG A 359 -7.62 -14.22 -17.26
CA ARG A 359 -6.60 -14.56 -16.25
C ARG A 359 -7.24 -14.81 -14.88
N MET A 360 -8.21 -13.99 -14.47
CA MET A 360 -8.91 -14.18 -13.21
C MET A 360 -9.75 -15.47 -13.21
N LEU A 361 -10.42 -15.78 -14.32
CA LEU A 361 -11.17 -17.02 -14.47
C LEU A 361 -10.24 -18.25 -14.33
N THR A 362 -9.09 -18.24 -14.99
CA THR A 362 -8.09 -19.29 -14.88
C THR A 362 -7.51 -19.40 -13.45
N ALA A 363 -7.25 -18.28 -12.79
CA ALA A 363 -6.78 -18.27 -11.40
C ALA A 363 -7.81 -18.87 -10.42
N ILE A 364 -9.10 -18.59 -10.64
CA ILE A 364 -10.22 -19.18 -9.89
C ILE A 364 -10.25 -20.70 -10.12
N GLU A 365 -10.15 -21.16 -11.37
CA GLU A 365 -10.15 -22.59 -11.72
C GLU A 365 -8.99 -23.34 -11.04
N ARG A 366 -7.77 -22.78 -11.10
CA ARG A 366 -6.60 -23.38 -10.42
C ARG A 366 -6.77 -23.42 -8.90
N THR A 367 -7.38 -22.38 -8.33
CA THR A 367 -7.68 -22.36 -6.89
C THR A 367 -8.75 -23.36 -6.52
N ASP A 368 -9.80 -23.53 -7.37
CA ASP A 368 -10.83 -24.54 -7.15
C ASP A 368 -10.28 -25.98 -7.17
N ALA A 369 -9.24 -26.26 -7.97
CA ALA A 369 -8.57 -27.56 -7.94
C ALA A 369 -7.94 -27.85 -6.57
N VAL A 370 -7.28 -26.86 -5.96
CA VAL A 370 -6.73 -26.99 -4.59
C VAL A 370 -7.87 -27.22 -3.57
N LEU A 371 -8.96 -26.45 -3.67
CA LEU A 371 -10.10 -26.60 -2.77
C LEU A 371 -10.83 -27.94 -2.96
N ALA A 372 -10.97 -28.44 -4.18
CA ALA A 372 -11.57 -29.75 -4.47
C ALA A 372 -10.77 -30.89 -3.85
N ARG A 373 -9.44 -30.79 -3.84
CA ARG A 373 -8.57 -31.74 -3.14
C ARG A 373 -8.81 -31.70 -1.63
N MET A 374 -8.83 -30.53 -1.02
CA MET A 374 -9.11 -30.37 0.41
C MET A 374 -10.49 -30.93 0.79
N GLU A 375 -11.50 -30.76 -0.10
CA GLU A 375 -12.85 -31.32 0.09
C GLU A 375 -12.82 -32.85 0.02
N ALA A 376 -12.10 -33.43 -0.96
CA ALA A 376 -11.96 -34.86 -1.09
C ALA A 376 -11.24 -35.50 0.11
N GLU A 377 -10.34 -34.78 0.74
CA GLU A 377 -9.64 -35.15 1.98
C GLU A 377 -10.47 -34.92 3.26
N GLY A 378 -11.68 -34.34 3.11
CA GLY A 378 -12.60 -34.06 4.22
C GLY A 378 -12.19 -32.92 5.12
N THR A 379 -11.27 -32.05 4.67
CA THR A 379 -10.75 -30.92 5.45
C THR A 379 -11.69 -29.72 5.43
N ILE A 380 -12.40 -29.53 4.31
CA ILE A 380 -13.39 -28.46 4.09
C ILE A 380 -14.63 -29.04 3.41
N LYS A 381 -15.66 -28.23 3.31
CA LYS A 381 -16.82 -28.51 2.48
C LYS A 381 -17.12 -27.31 1.58
N ILE A 382 -17.26 -27.57 0.28
CA ILE A 382 -17.67 -26.55 -0.68
C ILE A 382 -19.20 -26.50 -0.72
N PRO A 383 -19.83 -25.36 -0.37
CA PRO A 383 -21.28 -25.26 -0.35
C PRO A 383 -21.89 -25.55 -1.73
N PRO A 384 -23.00 -26.29 -1.82
CA PRO A 384 -23.73 -26.46 -3.07
C PRO A 384 -24.16 -25.11 -3.66
N GLY A 385 -23.92 -24.91 -4.95
CA GLY A 385 -24.25 -23.64 -5.62
C GLY A 385 -23.23 -22.53 -5.40
N SER A 386 -22.02 -22.86 -4.94
CA SER A 386 -20.90 -21.92 -4.91
C SER A 386 -20.75 -21.23 -6.26
N TRP A 387 -20.68 -19.90 -6.24
CA TRP A 387 -20.77 -19.04 -7.42
C TRP A 387 -19.71 -19.35 -8.49
N TRP A 388 -18.52 -19.77 -8.08
CA TRP A 388 -17.37 -20.08 -8.98
C TRP A 388 -17.50 -21.44 -9.66
N ARG A 389 -18.47 -22.25 -9.27
CA ARG A 389 -18.84 -23.53 -9.93
C ARG A 389 -20.15 -23.39 -10.74
N GLY A 390 -20.63 -22.17 -10.93
CA GLY A 390 -21.87 -21.87 -11.66
C GLY A 390 -21.69 -21.81 -13.17
N VAL A 391 -22.81 -21.75 -13.89
CA VAL A 391 -22.86 -21.76 -15.36
C VAL A 391 -22.48 -20.43 -16.03
N ASP A 392 -22.47 -19.31 -15.30
CA ASP A 392 -22.14 -17.97 -15.81
C ASP A 392 -21.06 -17.32 -14.93
N LEU A 393 -19.89 -17.94 -14.94
CA LEU A 393 -18.80 -17.57 -14.07
C LEU A 393 -18.28 -16.15 -14.33
N GLU A 394 -18.22 -15.69 -15.59
CA GLU A 394 -17.79 -14.33 -15.91
C GLU A 394 -18.73 -13.28 -15.33
N ARG A 395 -20.05 -13.46 -15.47
CA ARG A 395 -21.03 -12.54 -14.90
C ARG A 395 -20.89 -12.45 -13.38
N GLU A 396 -20.77 -13.58 -12.71
CA GLU A 396 -20.62 -13.63 -11.25
C GLU A 396 -19.27 -13.04 -10.82
N LEU A 397 -18.19 -13.28 -11.56
CA LEU A 397 -16.89 -12.65 -11.34
C LEU A 397 -17.01 -11.12 -11.37
N ARG A 398 -17.57 -10.55 -12.45
CA ARG A 398 -17.74 -9.09 -12.59
C ARG A 398 -18.60 -8.48 -11.48
N ARG A 399 -19.57 -9.21 -10.96
CA ARG A 399 -20.44 -8.77 -9.86
C ARG A 399 -19.73 -8.81 -8.50
N ARG A 400 -18.79 -9.72 -8.32
CA ARG A 400 -18.13 -10.01 -7.03
C ARG A 400 -16.74 -9.45 -6.89
N VAL A 401 -16.11 -9.04 -7.98
CA VAL A 401 -14.78 -8.45 -7.92
C VAL A 401 -14.74 -7.26 -6.97
N GLU A 402 -13.72 -7.22 -6.14
CA GLU A 402 -13.51 -6.20 -5.12
C GLU A 402 -12.11 -5.60 -5.21
N THR A 403 -11.91 -4.50 -4.49
CA THR A 403 -10.62 -3.87 -4.31
C THR A 403 -9.79 -4.62 -3.26
N TYR A 404 -8.54 -4.91 -3.58
CA TYR A 404 -7.57 -5.37 -2.58
C TYR A 404 -7.05 -4.20 -1.71
N ASN A 405 -7.59 -3.00 -1.93
CA ASN A 405 -7.17 -1.77 -1.25
C ASN A 405 -5.71 -1.38 -1.51
N HIS A 406 -5.23 -1.59 -2.73
CA HIS A 406 -3.88 -1.30 -3.19
C HIS A 406 -3.81 -0.18 -4.25
N PRO A 407 -4.55 0.95 -4.15
CA PRO A 407 -4.56 1.95 -5.21
C PRO A 407 -3.21 2.64 -5.35
N VAL A 408 -2.76 2.75 -6.60
CA VAL A 408 -1.49 3.37 -7.01
C VAL A 408 -1.64 4.12 -8.33
N GLY A 409 -0.64 4.91 -8.73
CA GLY A 409 -0.43 5.30 -10.11
C GLY A 409 -1.21 6.52 -10.61
N SER A 410 -2.02 7.18 -9.81
CA SER A 410 -2.84 8.33 -10.23
C SER A 410 -2.04 9.62 -10.54
N CYS A 411 -0.75 9.68 -10.17
CA CYS A 411 0.18 10.77 -10.45
C CYS A 411 1.54 10.23 -10.92
N GLY A 412 1.54 9.24 -11.80
CA GLY A 412 2.68 8.39 -12.12
C GLY A 412 3.94 9.11 -12.62
N ILE A 413 5.11 8.52 -12.29
CA ILE A 413 6.42 8.87 -12.85
C ILE A 413 6.36 8.81 -14.38
N GLY A 414 6.98 9.79 -15.05
CA GLY A 414 6.91 9.92 -16.50
C GLY A 414 5.66 10.62 -17.01
N ARG A 415 4.59 10.69 -16.21
CA ARG A 415 3.32 11.37 -16.53
C ARG A 415 3.17 12.68 -15.73
N THR A 416 2.75 12.60 -14.48
CA THR A 416 2.52 13.76 -13.61
C THR A 416 3.80 14.26 -12.98
N VAL A 417 4.68 13.36 -12.59
CA VAL A 417 5.98 13.72 -12.01
C VAL A 417 7.13 13.26 -12.90
N ASP A 418 8.28 13.90 -12.75
CA ASP A 418 9.54 13.44 -13.31
C ASP A 418 10.17 12.32 -12.47
N ARG A 419 11.33 11.79 -12.90
CA ARG A 419 12.07 10.74 -12.19
C ARG A 419 12.61 11.18 -10.81
N ARG A 420 12.68 12.48 -10.57
CA ARG A 420 13.05 13.06 -9.27
C ARG A 420 11.83 13.41 -8.42
N LEU A 421 10.65 12.92 -8.81
CA LEU A 421 9.36 13.13 -8.15
C LEU A 421 8.86 14.58 -8.17
N ASN A 422 9.48 15.50 -8.94
CA ASN A 422 8.97 16.85 -9.09
C ASN A 422 7.67 16.84 -9.90
N VAL A 423 6.68 17.59 -9.44
CA VAL A 423 5.44 17.81 -10.20
C VAL A 423 5.77 18.67 -11.42
N ARG A 424 5.49 18.15 -12.62
CA ARG A 424 5.81 18.83 -13.88
C ARG A 424 5.12 20.20 -13.96
N GLY A 425 5.86 21.18 -14.46
CA GLY A 425 5.36 22.56 -14.58
C GLY A 425 5.37 23.34 -13.27
N THR A 426 5.93 22.78 -12.18
CA THR A 426 6.07 23.48 -10.89
C THR A 426 7.51 23.42 -10.38
N ARG A 427 7.82 24.27 -9.40
CA ARG A 427 9.06 24.25 -8.62
C ARG A 427 8.74 24.16 -7.13
N GLY A 428 9.63 23.53 -6.36
CA GLY A 428 9.44 23.39 -4.91
C GLY A 428 8.26 22.47 -4.53
N LEU A 429 7.82 21.58 -5.43
CA LEU A 429 6.74 20.64 -5.20
C LEU A 429 7.11 19.23 -5.70
N LYS A 430 7.02 18.23 -4.80
CA LYS A 430 7.22 16.81 -5.12
C LYS A 430 6.05 15.97 -4.60
N ILE A 431 5.90 14.77 -5.15
CA ILE A 431 4.97 13.74 -4.64
C ILE A 431 5.78 12.56 -4.15
N VAL A 432 5.49 12.07 -2.93
CA VAL A 432 6.27 11.03 -2.26
C VAL A 432 5.39 9.89 -1.72
N ASP A 433 4.36 9.50 -2.46
CA ASP A 433 3.42 8.43 -2.08
C ASP A 433 3.12 7.47 -3.23
N ALA A 434 2.22 6.51 -3.00
CA ALA A 434 1.87 5.48 -3.98
C ALA A 434 1.28 6.01 -5.29
N SER A 435 0.83 7.26 -5.35
CA SER A 435 0.30 7.84 -6.59
C SER A 435 1.35 7.96 -7.69
N VAL A 436 2.64 7.97 -7.34
CA VAL A 436 3.73 8.13 -8.32
C VAL A 436 4.12 6.83 -9.02
N MET A 437 3.69 5.66 -8.53
CA MET A 437 4.02 4.38 -9.14
C MET A 437 3.57 4.35 -10.60
N PRO A 438 4.45 4.03 -11.55
CA PRO A 438 4.08 3.95 -12.98
C PRO A 438 3.07 2.84 -13.25
N SER A 439 3.27 1.69 -12.59
CA SER A 439 2.39 0.52 -12.56
C SER A 439 2.35 -0.04 -11.14
N ILE A 440 1.34 -0.88 -10.88
CA ILE A 440 1.21 -1.55 -9.58
C ILE A 440 2.26 -2.66 -9.45
N PRO A 441 3.02 -2.73 -8.33
CA PRO A 441 3.95 -3.84 -8.11
C PRO A 441 3.19 -5.16 -7.92
N ASN A 442 3.80 -6.29 -8.30
CA ASN A 442 3.23 -7.62 -8.11
C ASN A 442 3.31 -8.16 -6.68
N GLY A 443 3.30 -7.27 -5.72
CA GLY A 443 3.19 -7.48 -4.29
C GLY A 443 2.39 -6.36 -3.65
N GLY A 444 2.23 -6.39 -2.33
CA GLY A 444 1.55 -5.31 -1.62
C GLY A 444 2.31 -3.98 -1.76
N PRO A 445 1.66 -2.85 -2.11
CA PRO A 445 2.35 -1.56 -2.29
C PRO A 445 2.79 -0.90 -0.98
N ASN A 446 2.53 -1.53 0.18
CA ASN A 446 2.80 -0.96 1.50
C ASN A 446 4.28 -0.61 1.70
N LEU A 447 5.21 -1.59 1.59
CA LEU A 447 6.65 -1.37 1.77
C LEU A 447 7.23 -0.51 0.64
N VAL A 448 6.72 -0.68 -0.58
CA VAL A 448 7.14 0.13 -1.74
C VAL A 448 6.77 1.60 -1.56
N SER A 449 5.59 1.90 -0.99
CA SER A 449 5.20 3.28 -0.64
C SER A 449 6.12 3.91 0.41
N MET A 450 6.61 3.10 1.36
CA MET A 450 7.61 3.54 2.34
C MET A 450 8.94 3.85 1.68
N ALA A 451 9.40 2.98 0.77
CA ALA A 451 10.64 3.18 0.00
C ALA A 451 10.58 4.46 -0.86
N ILE A 452 9.44 4.71 -1.53
CA ILE A 452 9.22 5.96 -2.28
C ILE A 452 9.35 7.19 -1.37
N GLY A 453 8.79 7.15 -0.16
CA GLY A 453 8.95 8.22 0.81
C GLY A 453 10.41 8.46 1.21
N LEU A 454 11.13 7.39 1.52
CA LEU A 454 12.55 7.42 1.89
C LEU A 454 13.43 7.98 0.77
N ILE A 455 13.24 7.47 -0.46
CA ILE A 455 13.94 7.94 -1.67
C ILE A 455 13.57 9.40 -1.95
N GLY A 456 12.29 9.77 -1.87
CA GLY A 456 11.81 11.13 -2.08
C GLY A 456 12.44 12.14 -1.12
N GLY A 457 12.60 11.76 0.16
CA GLY A 457 13.33 12.55 1.15
C GLY A 457 14.81 12.71 0.79
N SER A 458 15.47 11.63 0.31
CA SER A 458 16.86 11.68 -0.15
C SER A 458 17.04 12.57 -1.38
N LEU A 459 16.12 12.49 -2.35
CA LEU A 459 16.12 13.34 -3.54
C LEU A 459 15.93 14.83 -3.15
N ALA A 460 15.07 15.12 -2.17
CA ALA A 460 14.87 16.47 -1.66
C ALA A 460 16.14 17.06 -1.02
N LEU A 461 16.87 16.26 -0.24
CA LEU A 461 18.16 16.67 0.32
C LEU A 461 19.22 16.91 -0.75
N ALA A 462 19.28 16.04 -1.77
CA ALA A 462 20.22 16.18 -2.87
C ALA A 462 19.96 17.46 -3.68
N ASP A 463 18.68 17.76 -3.99
CA ASP A 463 18.27 18.98 -4.72
C ASP A 463 18.63 20.25 -3.95
N ALA A 464 18.60 20.20 -2.61
CA ALA A 464 18.97 21.33 -1.74
C ALA A 464 20.50 21.42 -1.46
N GLY A 465 21.31 20.49 -1.99
CA GLY A 465 22.75 20.42 -1.68
C GLY A 465 23.03 20.02 -0.22
N LEU A 466 22.07 19.39 0.46
CA LEU A 466 22.14 18.97 1.88
C LEU A 466 22.39 17.47 2.04
N ALA A 467 22.52 16.72 0.93
CA ALA A 467 22.81 15.30 0.97
C ALA A 467 24.14 15.08 1.70
N ARG A 468 24.11 14.30 2.80
CA ARG A 468 25.35 13.80 3.41
C ARG A 468 25.93 12.78 2.44
N THR A 469 27.19 12.93 2.09
CA THR A 469 27.96 11.84 1.47
C THR A 469 27.91 10.63 2.41
N PRO A 470 27.62 9.43 1.91
CA PRO A 470 27.52 8.21 2.74
C PRO A 470 28.79 7.95 3.55
#